data_c8994205cc79856413ceed497ef6a4a2
#
_entry.id   c8994205cc79856413ceed497ef6a4a2
#
_cell.length_a   1.000
_cell.length_b   1.000
_cell.length_c   1.000
_cell.angle_alpha   90.00
_cell.angle_beta   90.00
_cell.angle_gamma   90.00
#
_symmetry.space_group_name_H-M   'P 1'
#
loop_
_entity.id
_entity.type
_entity.pdbx_description
1 polymer ?
#
loop_
_entity_poly.entity_id
_entity_poly.type
_entity_poly.pdbx_seq_one_letter_code
_entity_poly.pdbx_strand_id
1 'polypeptide(L)'
;GEFFGDHWILQTNRGFIKAKHVINCAGLFGDLVDKVVIGQSEFTIKPRKGQFVVFDKSAGSLVRSIVFPVPTERTKGIVIFPTIFGNLAVGPTAEDQESRNDASVDKVILKSLHAQAISRIPALTNIPVTATYAGIRPATEKKEYRIVNDTERNWITLGGIRSTGLTAALGLAQYVQKLLEKRGAKFKKLSRPVVPFVPNLAEHLPRDWQSSGYGEIVCHCEMVTQREIYEALKSQVPAANLGGLKRRTRATMGRCQGFYCSARLAELTEGRFSESLAI
;
A
#
# COMPACT_ATOMS: atom_id res chain seq x y z
N GLY A 1 -26.37 -3.01 1.29
CA GLY A 1 -26.50 -4.36 1.85
C GLY A 1 -27.69 -4.50 2.77
N GLU A 2 -28.19 -5.71 2.90
CA GLU A 2 -29.35 -6.02 3.76
C GLU A 2 -29.07 -7.28 4.56
N PHE A 3 -29.45 -7.27 5.85
CA PHE A 3 -29.27 -8.37 6.79
C PHE A 3 -30.58 -9.10 7.03
N PHE A 4 -30.60 -10.42 6.80
CA PHE A 4 -31.79 -11.29 6.91
C PHE A 4 -31.80 -12.15 8.18
N GLY A 5 -31.18 -11.68 9.26
CA GLY A 5 -31.15 -12.37 10.56
C GLY A 5 -30.01 -13.38 10.72
N ASP A 6 -29.68 -14.14 9.68
CA ASP A 6 -28.58 -15.13 9.68
C ASP A 6 -27.52 -14.88 8.63
N HIS A 7 -27.82 -14.05 7.62
CA HIS A 7 -26.90 -13.74 6.53
C HIS A 7 -27.12 -12.34 5.93
N TRP A 8 -26.11 -11.85 5.25
CA TRP A 8 -26.11 -10.63 4.45
C TRP A 8 -26.32 -10.93 2.98
N ILE A 9 -27.06 -10.04 2.30
CA ILE A 9 -27.03 -9.89 0.85
C ILE A 9 -26.38 -8.55 0.54
N LEU A 10 -25.22 -8.59 -0.07
CA LEU A 10 -24.46 -7.39 -0.46
C LEU A 10 -24.59 -7.18 -1.97
N GLN A 11 -25.08 -6.04 -2.38
CA GLN A 11 -25.09 -5.63 -3.78
C GLN A 11 -23.79 -4.94 -4.14
N THR A 12 -23.12 -5.39 -5.19
CA THR A 12 -21.89 -4.83 -5.70
C THR A 12 -22.01 -4.51 -7.19
N ASN A 13 -21.06 -3.77 -7.74
CA ASN A 13 -20.98 -3.53 -9.18
C ASN A 13 -20.68 -4.79 -10.03
N ARG A 14 -20.46 -5.95 -9.39
CA ARG A 14 -20.23 -7.25 -10.03
C ARG A 14 -21.27 -8.30 -9.67
N GLY A 15 -22.38 -7.90 -9.04
CA GLY A 15 -23.47 -8.80 -8.63
C GLY A 15 -23.66 -8.87 -7.13
N PHE A 16 -24.51 -9.82 -6.74
CA PHE A 16 -24.87 -10.03 -5.32
C PHE A 16 -23.95 -11.04 -4.65
N ILE A 17 -23.64 -10.78 -3.39
CA ILE A 17 -22.85 -11.68 -2.54
C ILE A 17 -23.69 -12.04 -1.32
N LYS A 18 -23.90 -13.34 -1.09
CA LYS A 18 -24.49 -13.86 0.13
C LYS A 18 -23.37 -14.23 1.12
N ALA A 19 -23.40 -13.69 2.35
CA ALA A 19 -22.38 -13.94 3.36
C ALA A 19 -22.98 -14.07 4.76
N LYS A 20 -22.48 -15.00 5.56
CA LYS A 20 -22.88 -15.13 6.99
C LYS A 20 -22.25 -14.04 7.85
N HIS A 21 -21.03 -13.66 7.56
CA HIS A 21 -20.28 -12.63 8.28
C HIS A 21 -19.70 -11.65 7.29
N VAL A 22 -19.68 -10.38 7.65
CA VAL A 22 -19.01 -9.33 6.87
C VAL A 22 -17.95 -8.65 7.75
N ILE A 23 -16.77 -8.47 7.16
CA ILE A 23 -15.66 -7.79 7.83
C ILE A 23 -15.31 -6.57 6.98
N ASN A 24 -15.63 -5.38 7.51
CA ASN A 24 -15.32 -4.11 6.87
C ASN A 24 -13.86 -3.73 7.16
N CYS A 25 -13.01 -3.82 6.15
CA CYS A 25 -11.61 -3.37 6.16
C CYS A 25 -11.37 -2.28 5.11
N ALA A 26 -12.35 -1.42 4.83
CA ALA A 26 -12.32 -0.48 3.71
C ALA A 26 -11.41 0.75 3.93
N GLY A 27 -10.60 0.77 5.00
CA GLY A 27 -9.56 1.78 5.22
C GLY A 27 -10.10 3.19 5.22
N LEU A 28 -9.72 4.02 4.24
CA LEU A 28 -10.19 5.40 4.08
C LEU A 28 -11.72 5.54 3.91
N PHE A 29 -12.41 4.48 3.56
CA PHE A 29 -13.86 4.48 3.33
C PHE A 29 -14.63 3.65 4.37
N GLY A 30 -13.97 3.16 5.42
CA GLY A 30 -14.56 2.26 6.40
C GLY A 30 -15.79 2.82 7.10
N ASP A 31 -15.77 4.08 7.52
CA ASP A 31 -16.92 4.76 8.11
C ASP A 31 -18.07 5.00 7.12
N LEU A 32 -17.76 5.19 5.83
CA LEU A 32 -18.78 5.34 4.79
C LEU A 32 -19.44 4.00 4.46
N VAL A 33 -18.67 2.93 4.43
CA VAL A 33 -19.21 1.58 4.24
C VAL A 33 -20.15 1.22 5.39
N ASP A 34 -19.77 1.50 6.63
CA ASP A 34 -20.67 1.30 7.78
C ASP A 34 -21.96 2.12 7.63
N LYS A 35 -21.85 3.42 7.30
CA LYS A 35 -23.04 4.26 7.11
C LYS A 35 -23.96 3.76 6.01
N VAL A 36 -23.40 3.31 4.88
CA VAL A 36 -24.20 2.83 3.74
C VAL A 36 -24.84 1.48 4.00
N VAL A 37 -24.14 0.57 4.70
CA VAL A 37 -24.59 -0.82 4.84
C VAL A 37 -25.37 -1.05 6.13
N ILE A 38 -24.88 -0.49 7.26
CA ILE A 38 -25.51 -0.70 8.58
C ILE A 38 -26.19 0.55 9.15
N GLY A 39 -26.24 1.63 8.35
CA GLY A 39 -26.96 2.87 8.68
C GLY A 39 -26.20 3.85 9.59
N GLN A 40 -25.13 3.43 10.23
CA GLN A 40 -24.35 4.25 11.18
C GLN A 40 -22.89 3.83 11.23
N SER A 41 -22.03 4.71 11.74
CA SER A 41 -20.62 4.39 12.05
C SER A 41 -20.24 4.97 13.41
N GLU A 42 -19.50 4.22 14.22
CA GLU A 42 -19.01 4.63 15.53
C GLU A 42 -17.79 5.57 15.47
N PHE A 43 -17.30 5.89 14.29
CA PHE A 43 -16.15 6.76 14.07
C PHE A 43 -16.28 7.51 12.76
N THR A 44 -15.46 8.54 12.60
CA THR A 44 -15.33 9.27 11.35
C THR A 44 -13.88 9.28 10.90
N ILE A 45 -13.64 8.91 9.64
CA ILE A 45 -12.32 9.01 9.04
C ILE A 45 -12.00 10.48 8.77
N LYS A 46 -10.85 10.91 9.28
CA LYS A 46 -10.21 12.20 9.01
C LYS A 46 -8.94 11.95 8.22
N PRO A 47 -8.99 12.06 6.88
CA PRO A 47 -7.86 11.71 6.03
C PRO A 47 -6.63 12.55 6.39
N ARG A 48 -5.47 11.89 6.52
CA ARG A 48 -4.21 12.57 6.82
C ARG A 48 -3.16 12.22 5.79
N LYS A 49 -2.83 13.19 4.94
CA LYS A 49 -1.81 13.05 3.89
C LYS A 49 -0.41 13.02 4.49
N GLY A 50 0.46 12.24 3.87
CA GLY A 50 1.88 12.22 4.15
C GLY A 50 2.66 12.17 2.87
N GLN A 51 3.51 13.17 2.66
CA GLN A 51 4.31 13.33 1.46
C GLN A 51 5.73 12.84 1.70
N PHE A 52 6.37 12.32 0.65
CA PHE A 52 7.72 11.78 0.69
C PHE A 52 8.56 12.28 -0.47
N VAL A 53 9.83 12.47 -0.18
CA VAL A 53 10.91 12.63 -1.16
C VAL A 53 11.77 11.38 -1.12
N VAL A 54 12.12 10.84 -2.29
CA VAL A 54 12.98 9.66 -2.44
C VAL A 54 14.23 10.06 -3.20
N PHE A 55 15.37 10.00 -2.55
CA PHE A 55 16.67 10.24 -3.15
C PHE A 55 17.14 9.03 -3.96
N ASP A 56 18.00 9.28 -4.91
CA ASP A 56 18.62 8.25 -5.75
C ASP A 56 19.37 7.20 -4.93
N LYS A 57 19.59 6.02 -5.52
CA LYS A 57 20.32 4.91 -4.88
C LYS A 57 21.76 5.29 -4.46
N SER A 58 22.37 6.31 -5.07
CA SER A 58 23.64 6.85 -4.62
C SER A 58 23.62 7.40 -3.18
N ALA A 59 22.44 7.70 -2.63
CA ALA A 59 22.27 8.08 -1.21
C ALA A 59 22.23 6.86 -0.26
N GLY A 60 22.07 5.66 -0.76
CA GLY A 60 21.77 4.48 0.06
C GLY A 60 22.84 4.13 1.11
N SER A 61 24.11 4.43 0.82
CA SER A 61 25.22 4.19 1.75
C SER A 61 25.37 5.24 2.86
N LEU A 62 24.69 6.39 2.73
CA LEU A 62 24.82 7.50 3.69
C LEU A 62 24.16 7.19 5.04
N VAL A 63 23.17 6.33 5.05
CA VAL A 63 22.40 5.99 6.26
C VAL A 63 22.14 4.50 6.30
N ARG A 64 22.49 3.84 7.41
CA ARG A 64 22.27 2.40 7.63
C ARG A 64 21.10 2.10 8.55
N SER A 65 20.50 3.11 9.14
CA SER A 65 19.44 2.98 10.14
C SER A 65 18.33 3.99 9.89
N ILE A 66 17.19 3.80 10.52
CA ILE A 66 16.12 4.78 10.50
C ILE A 66 16.48 5.93 11.44
N VAL A 67 16.52 7.16 10.93
CA VAL A 67 16.81 8.38 11.68
C VAL A 67 15.50 9.08 12.01
N PHE A 68 15.17 9.13 13.30
CA PHE A 68 14.03 9.87 13.83
C PHE A 68 14.50 11.18 14.47
N PRO A 69 13.78 12.28 14.29
CA PRO A 69 13.94 13.44 15.19
C PRO A 69 13.35 13.11 16.56
N VAL A 70 13.66 13.93 17.54
CA VAL A 70 12.98 13.85 18.85
C VAL A 70 11.48 14.07 18.64
N PRO A 71 10.62 13.13 19.04
CA PRO A 71 9.18 13.26 18.86
C PRO A 71 8.61 14.45 19.63
N THR A 72 7.56 15.07 19.10
CA THR A 72 6.73 16.04 19.78
C THR A 72 5.38 15.41 20.14
N GLU A 73 4.57 16.09 20.97
CA GLU A 73 3.22 15.62 21.28
C GLU A 73 2.34 15.45 20.03
N ARG A 74 2.55 16.28 18.99
CA ARG A 74 1.75 16.28 17.76
C ARG A 74 2.25 15.31 16.71
N THR A 75 3.56 15.08 16.61
CA THR A 75 4.15 14.31 15.51
C THR A 75 5.43 13.59 15.92
N LYS A 76 5.67 12.42 15.28
CA LYS A 76 6.96 11.74 15.35
C LYS A 76 8.03 12.42 14.49
N GLY A 77 7.66 13.47 13.75
CA GLY A 77 8.51 14.20 12.83
C GLY A 77 8.79 13.49 11.51
N ILE A 78 9.61 14.15 10.69
CA ILE A 78 10.04 13.63 9.40
C ILE A 78 11.18 12.65 9.63
N VAL A 79 11.01 11.44 9.12
CA VAL A 79 11.95 10.33 9.25
C VAL A 79 12.81 10.25 8.00
N ILE A 80 14.08 9.88 8.16
CA ILE A 80 15.00 9.57 7.07
C ILE A 80 15.35 8.10 7.20
N PHE A 81 15.15 7.31 6.15
CA PHE A 81 15.40 5.87 6.21
C PHE A 81 15.82 5.29 4.86
N PRO A 82 16.74 4.31 4.85
CA PRO A 82 17.04 3.55 3.66
C PRO A 82 15.86 2.65 3.30
N THR A 83 15.60 2.53 2.02
CA THR A 83 14.64 1.54 1.51
C THR A 83 15.36 0.23 1.22
N ILE A 84 14.65 -0.88 1.20
CA ILE A 84 15.19 -2.19 0.78
C ILE A 84 15.70 -2.18 -0.67
N PHE A 85 15.39 -1.16 -1.44
CA PHE A 85 15.80 -1.02 -2.84
C PHE A 85 17.03 -0.11 -3.03
N GLY A 86 17.68 0.27 -1.94
CA GLY A 86 18.89 1.09 -1.95
C GLY A 86 18.66 2.60 -2.08
N ASN A 87 17.43 3.08 -2.15
CA ASN A 87 17.10 4.50 -2.11
C ASN A 87 17.07 5.01 -0.66
N LEU A 88 17.16 6.32 -0.48
CA LEU A 88 16.92 6.98 0.80
C LEU A 88 15.60 7.75 0.73
N ALA A 89 14.65 7.43 1.61
CA ALA A 89 13.36 8.08 1.69
C ALA A 89 13.30 9.07 2.86
N VAL A 90 12.64 10.20 2.65
CA VAL A 90 12.45 11.28 3.64
C VAL A 90 10.97 11.63 3.72
N GLY A 91 10.42 11.54 4.91
CA GLY A 91 8.99 11.72 5.17
C GLY A 91 8.55 10.77 6.30
N PRO A 92 7.25 10.63 6.51
CA PRO A 92 6.17 11.39 5.89
C PRO A 92 5.92 12.74 6.57
N THR A 93 5.28 13.63 5.86
CA THR A 93 4.58 14.76 6.47
C THR A 93 3.28 14.32 7.16
N ALA A 94 2.54 15.24 7.76
CA ALA A 94 1.26 14.94 8.43
C ALA A 94 0.30 16.12 8.25
N GLU A 95 -0.46 16.10 7.18
CA GLU A 95 -1.40 17.14 6.78
C GLU A 95 -2.82 16.59 6.82
N ASP A 96 -3.69 17.21 7.61
CA ASP A 96 -5.10 16.87 7.62
C ASP A 96 -5.77 17.44 6.37
N GLN A 97 -6.66 16.68 5.76
CA GLN A 97 -7.42 17.07 4.57
C GLN A 97 -8.81 16.43 4.56
N GLU A 98 -9.71 16.97 3.74
CA GLU A 98 -11.06 16.42 3.56
C GLU A 98 -11.10 15.32 2.51
N SER A 99 -10.31 15.46 1.44
CA SER A 99 -10.31 14.51 0.34
C SER A 99 -9.71 13.17 0.74
N ARG A 100 -10.43 12.09 0.44
CA ARG A 100 -9.98 10.70 0.64
C ARG A 100 -9.18 10.16 -0.54
N ASN A 101 -9.16 10.88 -1.67
CA ASN A 101 -8.56 10.43 -2.93
C ASN A 101 -7.39 11.31 -3.39
N ASP A 102 -7.28 12.55 -2.91
CA ASP A 102 -6.21 13.45 -3.33
C ASP A 102 -4.86 13.08 -2.69
N ALA A 103 -4.10 12.25 -3.37
CA ALA A 103 -2.72 11.91 -3.04
C ALA A 103 -1.70 12.71 -3.87
N SER A 104 -2.06 13.90 -4.35
CA SER A 104 -1.14 14.82 -5.02
C SER A 104 -0.03 15.30 -4.06
N VAL A 105 1.11 15.66 -4.62
CA VAL A 105 2.24 16.21 -3.88
C VAL A 105 2.31 17.73 -4.06
N ASP A 106 2.66 18.42 -3.00
CA ASP A 106 2.81 19.88 -2.98
C ASP A 106 4.28 20.29 -3.13
N LYS A 107 4.57 21.18 -4.08
CA LYS A 107 5.95 21.62 -4.39
C LYS A 107 6.61 22.33 -3.20
N VAL A 108 5.86 23.09 -2.40
CA VAL A 108 6.41 23.82 -1.24
C VAL A 108 6.78 22.83 -0.15
N ILE A 109 5.90 21.86 0.11
CA ILE A 109 6.12 20.79 1.07
C ILE A 109 7.33 19.93 0.67
N LEU A 110 7.43 19.56 -0.61
CA LEU A 110 8.57 18.76 -1.10
C LEU A 110 9.89 19.52 -0.96
N LYS A 111 9.93 20.83 -1.26
CA LYS A 111 11.11 21.68 -1.02
C LYS A 111 11.49 21.73 0.47
N SER A 112 10.49 21.84 1.36
CA SER A 112 10.72 21.80 2.81
C SER A 112 11.29 20.47 3.26
N LEU A 113 10.75 19.33 2.77
CA LEU A 113 11.28 17.99 3.05
C LEU A 113 12.73 17.84 2.59
N HIS A 114 13.02 18.31 1.38
CA HIS A 114 14.37 18.28 0.81
C HIS A 114 15.34 19.10 1.66
N ALA A 115 14.98 20.34 2.03
CA ALA A 115 15.81 21.21 2.89
C ALA A 115 16.05 20.56 4.26
N GLN A 116 15.04 19.96 4.88
CA GLN A 116 15.17 19.26 6.16
C GLN A 116 16.05 18.01 6.05
N ALA A 117 16.02 17.31 4.92
CA ALA A 117 16.93 16.19 4.68
C ALA A 117 18.39 16.65 4.63
N ILE A 118 18.67 17.69 3.86
CA ILE A 118 20.03 18.26 3.71
C ILE A 118 20.54 18.82 5.04
N SER A 119 19.69 19.49 5.82
CA SER A 119 20.11 20.04 7.13
C SER A 119 20.58 18.95 8.11
N ARG A 120 20.05 17.72 7.99
CA ARG A 120 20.43 16.58 8.84
C ARG A 120 21.54 15.74 8.22
N ILE A 121 21.59 15.65 6.88
CA ILE A 121 22.57 14.87 6.14
C ILE A 121 23.09 15.76 4.98
N PRO A 122 24.08 16.63 5.24
CA PRO A 122 24.59 17.57 4.25
C PRO A 122 25.08 16.92 2.95
N ALA A 123 25.53 15.67 3.00
CA ALA A 123 25.94 14.90 1.82
C ALA A 123 24.82 14.69 0.78
N LEU A 124 23.56 14.93 1.13
CA LEU A 124 22.42 14.86 0.20
C LEU A 124 22.33 16.05 -0.77
N THR A 125 23.09 17.14 -0.56
CA THR A 125 23.00 18.38 -1.35
C THR A 125 23.08 18.15 -2.86
N ASN A 126 23.95 17.25 -3.31
CA ASN A 126 24.18 16.97 -4.73
C ASN A 126 23.57 15.65 -5.21
N ILE A 127 22.76 15.00 -4.38
CA ILE A 127 22.12 13.75 -4.75
C ILE A 127 20.73 14.03 -5.31
N PRO A 128 20.42 13.55 -6.53
CA PRO A 128 19.14 13.83 -7.16
C PRO A 128 17.98 13.14 -6.44
N VAL A 129 16.83 13.80 -6.48
CA VAL A 129 15.54 13.19 -6.10
C VAL A 129 15.07 12.35 -7.28
N THR A 130 14.85 11.07 -7.05
CA THR A 130 14.38 10.11 -8.05
C THR A 130 12.85 10.08 -8.14
N ALA A 131 12.16 10.18 -7.01
CA ALA A 131 10.72 10.11 -6.96
C ALA A 131 10.14 10.93 -5.81
N THR A 132 8.88 11.32 -5.97
CA THR A 132 8.05 11.90 -4.92
C THR A 132 6.71 11.20 -4.92
N TYR A 133 6.10 11.02 -3.76
CA TYR A 133 4.77 10.46 -3.64
C TYR A 133 4.10 10.91 -2.36
N ALA A 134 2.79 10.73 -2.32
CA ALA A 134 2.00 10.91 -1.11
C ALA A 134 1.13 9.68 -0.83
N GLY A 135 0.82 9.47 0.43
CA GLY A 135 -0.16 8.49 0.89
C GLY A 135 -1.14 9.12 1.85
N ILE A 136 -2.38 8.62 1.87
CA ILE A 136 -3.42 9.11 2.75
C ILE A 136 -3.68 8.06 3.83
N ARG A 137 -3.62 8.48 5.08
CA ARG A 137 -3.85 7.61 6.23
C ARG A 137 -5.29 7.76 6.70
N PRO A 138 -5.98 6.65 7.03
CA PRO A 138 -7.31 6.67 7.63
C PRO A 138 -7.22 7.02 9.13
N ALA A 139 -6.88 8.26 9.44
CA ALA A 139 -6.93 8.75 10.81
C ALA A 139 -8.38 8.90 11.26
N THR A 140 -8.62 8.89 12.56
CA THR A 140 -9.91 9.17 13.18
C THR A 140 -9.73 10.21 14.28
N GLU A 141 -10.81 10.58 14.93
CA GLU A 141 -10.83 11.48 16.08
C GLU A 141 -10.00 10.97 17.27
N LYS A 142 -9.77 9.64 17.34
CA LYS A 142 -8.91 9.01 18.37
C LYS A 142 -7.68 8.35 17.76
N LYS A 143 -6.66 8.09 18.59
CA LYS A 143 -5.41 7.44 18.16
C LYS A 143 -5.52 5.93 18.07
N GLU A 144 -6.43 5.32 18.80
CA GLU A 144 -6.64 3.88 18.87
C GLU A 144 -7.30 3.33 17.59
N TYR A 145 -7.09 2.04 17.32
CA TYR A 145 -7.84 1.33 16.29
C TYR A 145 -9.32 1.29 16.63
N ARG A 146 -10.15 1.50 15.63
CA ARG A 146 -11.61 1.46 15.76
C ARG A 146 -12.09 0.07 15.34
N ILE A 147 -12.23 -0.81 16.34
CA ILE A 147 -12.71 -2.18 16.11
C ILE A 147 -14.13 -2.28 16.66
N VAL A 148 -15.10 -2.36 15.77
CA VAL A 148 -16.53 -2.52 16.09
C VAL A 148 -16.92 -3.96 15.85
N ASN A 149 -17.58 -4.58 16.81
CA ASN A 149 -17.99 -5.98 16.77
C ASN A 149 -19.51 -6.09 16.99
N ASP A 150 -20.28 -5.88 15.93
CA ASP A 150 -21.73 -6.00 15.93
C ASP A 150 -22.12 -7.49 15.85
N THR A 151 -22.47 -8.05 16.98
CA THR A 151 -22.85 -9.48 17.09
C THR A 151 -24.25 -9.76 16.58
N GLU A 152 -25.16 -8.79 16.62
CA GLU A 152 -26.55 -8.96 16.20
C GLU A 152 -26.66 -9.07 14.68
N ARG A 153 -25.81 -8.33 13.96
CA ARG A 153 -25.81 -8.30 12.50
C ARG A 153 -24.64 -9.05 11.86
N ASN A 154 -23.84 -9.78 12.62
CA ASN A 154 -22.68 -10.49 12.11
C ASN A 154 -21.70 -9.59 11.31
N TRP A 155 -21.54 -8.35 11.79
CA TRP A 155 -20.70 -7.34 11.17
C TRP A 155 -19.49 -7.03 12.05
N ILE A 156 -18.30 -6.90 11.46
CA ILE A 156 -17.08 -6.47 12.16
C ILE A 156 -16.45 -5.36 11.33
N THR A 157 -16.12 -4.22 11.95
CA THR A 157 -15.39 -3.13 11.29
C THR A 157 -14.02 -2.95 11.90
N LEU A 158 -13.00 -2.86 11.05
CA LEU A 158 -11.62 -2.53 11.39
C LEU A 158 -11.26 -1.17 10.78
N GLY A 159 -11.40 -0.10 11.54
CA GLY A 159 -11.15 1.27 11.11
C GLY A 159 -10.02 1.96 11.87
N GLY A 160 -9.63 3.14 11.41
CA GLY A 160 -8.66 3.99 12.11
C GLY A 160 -7.24 3.43 12.20
N ILE A 161 -6.88 2.47 11.36
CA ILE A 161 -5.56 1.85 11.34
C ILE A 161 -4.62 2.72 10.49
N ARG A 162 -4.20 3.81 11.02
CA ARG A 162 -3.44 4.89 10.38
C ARG A 162 -2.32 4.41 9.44
N SER A 163 -1.10 4.26 9.99
CA SER A 163 0.11 3.90 9.23
C SER A 163 0.69 2.53 9.60
N THR A 164 0.02 1.77 10.47
CA THR A 164 0.50 0.49 10.99
C THR A 164 -0.22 -0.72 10.38
N GLY A 165 -0.96 -0.52 9.28
CA GLY A 165 -1.81 -1.55 8.69
C GLY A 165 -1.06 -2.83 8.33
N LEU A 166 0.08 -2.72 7.64
CA LEU A 166 0.89 -3.90 7.27
C LEU A 166 1.45 -4.60 8.51
N THR A 167 2.01 -3.84 9.45
CA THR A 167 2.60 -4.39 10.69
C THR A 167 1.55 -5.08 11.57
N ALA A 168 0.34 -4.52 11.65
CA ALA A 168 -0.73 -5.04 12.51
C ALA A 168 -1.59 -6.12 11.82
N ALA A 169 -1.50 -6.29 10.50
CA ALA A 169 -2.44 -7.09 9.72
C ALA A 169 -2.63 -8.52 10.23
N LEU A 170 -1.53 -9.24 10.50
CA LEU A 170 -1.61 -10.63 10.99
C LEU A 170 -2.21 -10.72 12.39
N GLY A 171 -1.83 -9.80 13.29
CA GLY A 171 -2.41 -9.73 14.63
C GLY A 171 -3.90 -9.39 14.62
N LEU A 172 -4.31 -8.44 13.77
CA LEU A 172 -5.71 -8.10 13.56
C LEU A 172 -6.52 -9.26 12.97
N ALA A 173 -5.95 -9.98 12.00
CA ALA A 173 -6.59 -11.17 11.42
C ALA A 173 -6.83 -12.25 12.49
N GLN A 174 -5.85 -12.53 13.34
CA GLN A 174 -6.01 -13.48 14.47
C GLN A 174 -7.04 -12.98 15.48
N TYR A 175 -7.08 -11.67 15.74
CA TYR A 175 -8.09 -11.10 16.64
C TYR A 175 -9.51 -11.28 16.08
N VAL A 176 -9.71 -10.98 14.80
CA VAL A 176 -11.00 -11.20 14.12
C VAL A 176 -11.37 -12.66 14.09
N GLN A 177 -10.43 -13.56 13.82
CA GLN A 177 -10.70 -15.00 13.90
C GLN A 177 -11.24 -15.39 15.28
N LYS A 178 -10.63 -14.94 16.38
CA LYS A 178 -11.11 -15.19 17.74
C LYS A 178 -12.50 -14.61 18.00
N LEU A 179 -12.84 -13.45 17.43
CA LEU A 179 -14.20 -12.90 17.52
C LEU A 179 -15.22 -13.80 16.82
N LEU A 180 -14.88 -14.31 15.63
CA LEU A 180 -15.75 -15.23 14.89
C LEU A 180 -15.88 -16.60 15.59
N GLU A 181 -14.81 -17.13 16.16
CA GLU A 181 -14.83 -18.38 16.96
C GLU A 181 -15.77 -18.26 18.17
N LYS A 182 -15.77 -17.12 18.87
CA LYS A 182 -16.70 -16.82 19.95
C LYS A 182 -18.17 -16.82 19.49
N ARG A 183 -18.41 -16.58 18.20
CA ARG A 183 -19.75 -16.66 17.57
C ARG A 183 -20.07 -18.06 17.01
N GLY A 184 -19.25 -19.07 17.31
CA GLY A 184 -19.43 -20.44 16.86
C GLY A 184 -18.85 -20.78 15.50
N ALA A 185 -18.11 -19.87 14.85
CA ALA A 185 -17.38 -20.20 13.63
C ALA A 185 -16.28 -21.23 13.90
N LYS A 186 -16.21 -22.26 13.07
CA LYS A 186 -15.19 -23.31 13.17
C LYS A 186 -14.23 -23.19 12.00
N PHE A 187 -12.95 -23.00 12.30
CA PHE A 187 -11.88 -22.92 11.29
C PHE A 187 -11.11 -24.24 11.24
N LYS A 188 -10.87 -24.73 10.03
CA LYS A 188 -10.03 -25.90 9.80
C LYS A 188 -8.73 -25.43 9.15
N LYS A 189 -7.60 -25.82 9.75
CA LYS A 189 -6.28 -25.54 9.17
C LYS A 189 -6.14 -26.22 7.81
N LEU A 190 -5.72 -25.45 6.80
CA LEU A 190 -5.43 -26.01 5.50
C LEU A 190 -4.15 -26.84 5.57
N SER A 191 -4.17 -28.05 5.02
CA SER A 191 -3.00 -28.93 4.95
C SER A 191 -1.93 -28.39 4.00
N ARG A 192 -2.36 -27.70 2.93
CA ARG A 192 -1.46 -27.08 1.94
C ARG A 192 -1.96 -25.67 1.61
N PRO A 193 -1.60 -24.65 2.42
CA PRO A 193 -1.97 -23.28 2.12
C PRO A 193 -1.20 -22.78 0.88
N VAL A 194 -1.89 -22.07 -0.01
CA VAL A 194 -1.24 -21.37 -1.11
C VAL A 194 -0.70 -20.06 -0.56
N VAL A 195 0.62 -19.97 -0.43
CA VAL A 195 1.33 -18.76 -0.03
C VAL A 195 1.88 -18.10 -1.29
N PRO A 196 1.39 -16.90 -1.68
CA PRO A 196 1.93 -16.21 -2.85
C PRO A 196 3.38 -15.79 -2.59
N PHE A 197 4.23 -16.05 -3.56
CA PHE A 197 5.62 -15.62 -3.54
C PHE A 197 5.76 -14.35 -4.41
N VAL A 198 6.35 -13.29 -3.83
CA VAL A 198 6.61 -12.04 -4.54
C VAL A 198 8.11 -11.73 -4.46
N PRO A 199 8.90 -12.20 -5.43
CA PRO A 199 10.38 -12.17 -5.37
C PRO A 199 10.97 -10.78 -5.18
N ASN A 200 10.35 -9.78 -5.77
CA ASN A 200 10.85 -8.41 -5.78
C ASN A 200 10.73 -7.66 -4.43
N LEU A 201 10.09 -8.25 -3.45
CA LEU A 201 9.98 -7.67 -2.10
C LEU A 201 11.04 -8.19 -1.13
N ALA A 202 11.93 -9.09 -1.58
CA ALA A 202 12.93 -9.73 -0.73
C ALA A 202 14.34 -9.53 -1.31
N GLU A 203 15.08 -8.56 -0.79
CA GLU A 203 16.47 -8.28 -1.22
C GLU A 203 17.45 -9.43 -1.04
N HIS A 204 17.19 -10.30 -0.07
CA HIS A 204 18.04 -11.45 0.21
C HIS A 204 17.84 -12.63 -0.75
N LEU A 205 16.84 -12.54 -1.63
CA LEU A 205 16.59 -13.56 -2.63
C LEU A 205 17.26 -13.20 -3.96
N PRO A 206 17.70 -14.21 -4.73
CA PRO A 206 18.19 -13.99 -6.08
C PRO A 206 17.16 -13.25 -6.93
N ARG A 207 17.64 -12.26 -7.70
CA ARG A 207 16.77 -11.54 -8.64
C ARG A 207 16.53 -12.41 -9.88
N ASP A 208 15.39 -12.24 -10.52
CA ASP A 208 14.97 -13.04 -11.65
C ASP A 208 15.98 -13.05 -12.82
N TRP A 209 16.60 -11.91 -13.11
CA TRP A 209 17.62 -11.78 -14.16
C TRP A 209 18.90 -12.59 -13.92
N GLN A 210 19.12 -13.08 -12.70
CA GLN A 210 20.26 -13.97 -12.36
C GLN A 210 20.01 -15.42 -12.78
N SER A 211 18.78 -15.75 -13.19
CA SER A 211 18.39 -17.09 -13.64
C SER A 211 18.19 -17.11 -15.15
N SER A 212 18.57 -18.16 -15.84
CA SER A 212 18.37 -18.31 -17.30
C SER A 212 16.89 -18.29 -17.70
N GLY A 213 16.60 -17.93 -18.95
CA GLY A 213 15.25 -17.95 -19.50
C GLY A 213 14.33 -16.82 -19.04
N TYR A 214 14.87 -15.73 -18.52
CA TYR A 214 14.09 -14.57 -18.08
C TYR A 214 13.53 -13.72 -19.25
N GLY A 215 13.92 -14.01 -20.50
CA GLY A 215 13.61 -13.21 -21.67
C GLY A 215 14.56 -12.04 -21.82
N GLU A 216 14.04 -10.85 -21.62
CA GLU A 216 14.82 -9.60 -21.66
C GLU A 216 14.70 -8.81 -20.36
N ILE A 217 15.60 -7.86 -20.14
CA ILE A 217 15.45 -6.86 -19.08
C ILE A 217 14.63 -5.70 -19.67
N VAL A 218 13.41 -5.54 -19.18
CA VAL A 218 12.47 -4.51 -19.63
C VAL A 218 12.70 -3.17 -18.92
N CYS A 219 12.89 -3.22 -17.60
CA CYS A 219 13.20 -2.03 -16.80
C CYS A 219 14.65 -2.09 -16.31
N HIS A 220 15.54 -1.42 -17.00
CA HIS A 220 16.97 -1.42 -16.66
C HIS A 220 17.30 -0.73 -15.31
N CYS A 221 16.51 0.30 -14.92
CA CYS A 221 16.74 0.99 -13.64
C CYS A 221 16.49 0.08 -12.43
N GLU A 222 15.51 -0.82 -12.53
CA GLU A 222 15.10 -1.73 -11.46
C GLU A 222 15.40 -3.19 -11.79
N MET A 223 16.05 -3.46 -12.91
CA MET A 223 16.40 -4.80 -13.39
C MET A 223 15.19 -5.76 -13.43
N VAL A 224 14.06 -5.26 -13.93
CA VAL A 224 12.82 -6.06 -14.05
C VAL A 224 12.81 -6.77 -15.39
N THR A 225 12.57 -8.07 -15.34
CA THR A 225 12.60 -8.95 -16.52
C THR A 225 11.22 -9.09 -17.17
N GLN A 226 11.20 -9.55 -18.39
CA GLN A 226 9.98 -9.90 -19.12
C GLN A 226 9.19 -11.00 -18.40
N ARG A 227 9.88 -12.01 -17.83
CA ARG A 227 9.26 -13.09 -17.07
C ARG A 227 8.52 -12.55 -15.84
N GLU A 228 9.13 -11.66 -15.06
CA GLU A 228 8.48 -11.03 -13.89
C GLU A 228 7.19 -10.28 -14.28
N ILE A 229 7.20 -9.61 -15.44
CA ILE A 229 6.00 -8.92 -15.96
C ILE A 229 4.92 -9.94 -16.30
N TYR A 230 5.24 -11.00 -17.05
CA TYR A 230 4.27 -12.03 -17.41
C TYR A 230 3.70 -12.76 -16.18
N GLU A 231 4.50 -13.05 -15.19
CA GLU A 231 4.06 -13.66 -13.94
C GLU A 231 3.09 -12.73 -13.18
N ALA A 232 3.39 -11.44 -13.13
CA ALA A 232 2.50 -10.45 -12.52
C ALA A 232 1.15 -10.32 -13.25
N LEU A 233 1.14 -10.50 -14.58
CA LEU A 233 -0.07 -10.49 -15.41
C LEU A 233 -0.87 -11.80 -15.33
N LYS A 234 -0.25 -12.93 -14.97
CA LYS A 234 -0.88 -14.26 -14.86
C LYS A 234 -1.16 -14.69 -13.41
N SER A 235 -0.79 -13.89 -12.43
CA SER A 235 -0.99 -14.22 -11.01
C SER A 235 -2.47 -14.39 -10.66
N GLN A 236 -2.78 -15.02 -9.53
CA GLN A 236 -4.17 -15.20 -9.04
C GLN A 236 -4.92 -13.86 -8.90
N VAL A 237 -4.22 -12.78 -8.58
CA VAL A 237 -4.73 -11.42 -8.62
C VAL A 237 -3.87 -10.63 -9.60
N PRO A 238 -4.18 -10.69 -10.91
CA PRO A 238 -3.33 -10.12 -11.94
C PRO A 238 -3.26 -8.60 -11.85
N ALA A 239 -2.18 -8.02 -12.37
CA ALA A 239 -2.08 -6.59 -12.55
C ALA A 239 -3.09 -6.15 -13.64
N ALA A 240 -4.04 -5.29 -13.29
CA ALA A 240 -5.06 -4.78 -14.18
C ALA A 240 -4.77 -3.37 -14.73
N ASN A 241 -3.68 -2.76 -14.28
CA ASN A 241 -3.21 -1.44 -14.73
C ASN A 241 -1.73 -1.27 -14.38
N LEU A 242 -1.12 -0.18 -14.86
CA LEU A 242 0.29 0.14 -14.61
C LEU A 242 0.60 0.25 -13.10
N GLY A 243 -0.28 0.87 -12.32
CA GLY A 243 -0.11 0.99 -10.87
C GLY A 243 -0.05 -0.37 -10.17
N GLY A 244 -0.88 -1.33 -10.60
CA GLY A 244 -0.85 -2.72 -10.15
C GLY A 244 0.45 -3.44 -10.54
N LEU A 245 0.91 -3.24 -11.77
CA LEU A 245 2.17 -3.80 -12.26
C LEU A 245 3.38 -3.25 -11.52
N LYS A 246 3.46 -1.93 -11.34
CA LYS A 246 4.51 -1.26 -10.55
C LYS A 246 4.67 -1.86 -9.16
N ARG A 247 3.57 -2.06 -8.45
CA ARG A 247 3.57 -2.62 -7.08
C ARG A 247 4.03 -4.08 -7.03
N ARG A 248 3.92 -4.82 -8.11
CA ARG A 248 4.32 -6.24 -8.19
C ARG A 248 5.74 -6.43 -8.70
N THR A 249 6.19 -5.57 -9.60
CA THR A 249 7.46 -5.76 -10.32
C THR A 249 8.47 -4.66 -10.07
N ARG A 250 8.05 -3.49 -9.62
CA ARG A 250 8.81 -2.23 -9.58
C ARG A 250 9.13 -1.62 -10.95
N ALA A 251 8.64 -2.17 -12.05
CA ALA A 251 8.76 -1.52 -13.35
C ALA A 251 8.30 -0.05 -13.28
N THR A 252 9.00 0.86 -13.94
CA THR A 252 8.81 2.32 -13.93
C THR A 252 9.11 3.05 -12.59
N MET A 253 9.59 2.37 -11.56
CA MET A 253 9.88 2.99 -10.26
C MET A 253 11.33 3.45 -10.10
N GLY A 254 12.19 3.16 -11.04
CA GLY A 254 13.57 3.58 -10.98
C GLY A 254 13.80 5.02 -11.43
N ARG A 255 15.05 5.43 -11.50
CA ARG A 255 15.54 6.81 -11.78
C ARG A 255 14.83 7.47 -12.97
N CYS A 256 14.58 6.75 -14.06
CA CYS A 256 13.96 7.30 -15.26
C CYS A 256 12.43 7.41 -15.20
N GLN A 257 11.78 6.92 -14.14
CA GLN A 257 10.34 6.95 -13.93
C GLN A 257 9.52 6.41 -15.13
N GLY A 258 10.04 5.38 -15.79
CA GLY A 258 9.37 4.74 -16.92
C GLY A 258 9.84 5.24 -18.31
N PHE A 259 10.63 6.28 -18.38
CA PHE A 259 11.03 6.88 -19.68
C PHE A 259 11.55 5.84 -20.69
N TYR A 260 12.39 4.90 -20.26
CA TYR A 260 12.95 3.88 -21.15
C TYR A 260 12.08 2.63 -21.32
N CYS A 261 11.26 2.28 -20.36
CA CYS A 261 10.54 1.02 -20.39
C CYS A 261 9.05 1.14 -20.78
N SER A 262 8.48 2.35 -20.86
CA SER A 262 7.04 2.52 -21.09
C SER A 262 6.57 1.95 -22.43
N ALA A 263 7.31 2.16 -23.53
CA ALA A 263 6.95 1.62 -24.83
C ALA A 263 6.90 0.08 -24.80
N ARG A 264 7.94 -0.54 -24.24
CA ARG A 264 8.00 -2.00 -24.13
C ARG A 264 6.92 -2.56 -23.18
N LEU A 265 6.62 -1.85 -22.10
CA LEU A 265 5.52 -2.22 -21.23
C LEU A 265 4.17 -2.12 -21.92
N ALA A 266 3.95 -1.10 -22.77
CA ALA A 266 2.71 -0.97 -23.54
C ALA A 266 2.49 -2.21 -24.44
N GLU A 267 3.52 -2.65 -25.17
CA GLU A 267 3.46 -3.88 -25.99
C GLU A 267 3.14 -5.14 -25.15
N LEU A 268 3.87 -5.33 -24.03
CA LEU A 268 3.72 -6.53 -23.18
C LEU A 268 2.37 -6.59 -22.44
N THR A 269 1.73 -5.45 -22.26
CA THR A 269 0.45 -5.34 -21.52
C THR A 269 -0.75 -5.09 -22.43
N GLU A 270 -0.56 -5.11 -23.73
CA GLU A 270 -1.64 -4.92 -24.72
C GLU A 270 -2.79 -5.92 -24.46
N GLY A 271 -4.02 -5.41 -24.41
CA GLY A 271 -5.21 -6.20 -24.11
C GLY A 271 -5.29 -6.80 -22.71
N ARG A 272 -4.34 -6.48 -21.81
CA ARG A 272 -4.30 -6.98 -20.42
C ARG A 272 -4.79 -5.96 -19.39
N PHE A 273 -4.65 -4.69 -19.69
CA PHE A 273 -5.10 -3.61 -18.82
C PHE A 273 -6.48 -3.11 -19.24
N SER A 274 -7.23 -2.59 -18.27
CA SER A 274 -8.52 -1.93 -18.50
C SER A 274 -8.38 -0.67 -19.38
N GLU A 275 -7.22 -0.02 -19.30
CA GLU A 275 -6.83 1.12 -20.14
C GLU A 275 -5.47 0.82 -20.76
N SER A 276 -5.37 1.02 -22.09
CA SER A 276 -4.10 0.85 -22.81
C SER A 276 -3.05 1.84 -22.31
N LEU A 277 -1.78 1.41 -22.26
CA LEU A 277 -0.66 2.33 -22.02
C LEU A 277 -0.23 3.06 -23.31
N ALA A 278 -0.58 2.53 -24.47
CA ALA A 278 -0.42 3.20 -25.75
C ALA A 278 -1.69 4.00 -26.07
N ILE A 279 -1.51 5.25 -26.45
CA ILE A 279 -2.55 6.14 -26.96
C ILE A 279 -2.55 6.02 -28.49
#